data_ba539a22bebca3d102c4663f8f27e239
#
_entry.id   ba539a22bebca3d102c4663f8f27e239
#
_cell.length_a   1.000
_cell.length_b   1.000
_cell.length_c   1.000
_cell.angle_alpha   90.00
_cell.angle_beta   90.00
_cell.angle_gamma   90.00
#
_symmetry.space_group_name_H-M   'P 1'
#
loop_
_entity.id
_entity.type
_entity.pdbx_description
1 polymer ?
#
loop_
_entity_poly.entity_id
_entity_poly.type
_entity_poly.pdbx_seq_one_letter_code
_entity_poly.pdbx_strand_id
1 'polypeptide(L)'
;MLLDRQTADGIADGTISLVLRRWDRPRVRPGGTQRTQAGTIRIESVTERPGDYRVTAAQARAAGYPDATTAQAQLDRRSAAHTYLIGVSHLGPDERPELAADDALTDADVAAISARLARWDAATEPWTRRYLEMIAANEAVRAPDLAARVGLEVPRFKRRVRQLKGLGLTLGLDVGYRLAPRGRAYLAATGLSRDS
;
A
#
# COMPACT_ATOMS: atom_id res chain seq x y z
N MET A 1 4.54 -1.80 8.21
CA MET A 1 5.98 -1.80 8.56
C MET A 1 6.71 -0.94 7.55
N LEU A 2 7.51 0.04 7.96
CA LEU A 2 8.29 0.84 7.02
C LEU A 2 9.61 0.11 6.71
N LEU A 3 9.92 -0.08 5.42
CA LEU A 3 11.19 -0.60 4.92
C LEU A 3 11.90 0.50 4.15
N ASP A 4 13.22 0.60 4.34
CA ASP A 4 14.06 1.41 3.49
C ASP A 4 14.26 0.73 2.13
N ARG A 5 14.83 1.47 1.18
CA ARG A 5 15.00 1.00 -0.19
C ARG A 5 15.92 -0.22 -0.27
N GLN A 6 17.05 -0.18 0.42
CA GLN A 6 18.03 -1.27 0.40
C GLN A 6 17.41 -2.59 0.92
N THR A 7 16.65 -2.54 2.02
CA THR A 7 15.93 -3.71 2.54
C THR A 7 14.88 -4.19 1.54
N ALA A 8 14.15 -3.28 0.90
CA ALA A 8 13.12 -3.66 -0.07
C ALA A 8 13.72 -4.32 -1.33
N ASP A 9 14.82 -3.77 -1.84
CA ASP A 9 15.56 -4.31 -3.00
C ASP A 9 16.14 -5.68 -2.65
N GLY A 10 16.76 -5.84 -1.46
CA GLY A 10 17.30 -7.13 -1.01
C GLY A 10 16.24 -8.21 -0.77
N ILE A 11 14.99 -7.83 -0.43
CA ILE A 11 13.88 -8.79 -0.39
C ILE A 11 13.46 -9.16 -1.83
N ALA A 12 13.47 -8.22 -2.75
CA ALA A 12 13.09 -8.45 -4.14
C ALA A 12 14.06 -9.38 -4.87
N ASP A 13 15.36 -9.26 -4.61
CA ASP A 13 16.40 -10.12 -5.20
C ASP A 13 16.66 -11.42 -4.39
N GLY A 14 15.99 -11.59 -3.24
CA GLY A 14 16.08 -12.78 -2.39
C GLY A 14 17.29 -12.83 -1.45
N THR A 15 18.12 -11.79 -1.40
CA THR A 15 19.27 -11.71 -0.47
C THR A 15 18.84 -11.44 0.97
N ILE A 16 17.65 -10.83 1.16
CA ILE A 16 17.05 -10.59 2.46
C ILE A 16 15.76 -11.41 2.59
N SER A 17 15.71 -12.28 3.59
CA SER A 17 14.54 -13.10 3.93
C SER A 17 14.01 -12.86 5.34
N LEU A 18 14.67 -11.99 6.12
CA LEU A 18 14.31 -11.67 7.49
C LEU A 18 14.31 -10.16 7.72
N VAL A 19 13.34 -9.67 8.48
CA VAL A 19 13.32 -8.27 8.96
C VAL A 19 13.27 -8.27 10.48
N LEU A 20 14.17 -7.51 11.11
CA LEU A 20 14.26 -7.36 12.55
C LEU A 20 13.55 -6.09 12.99
N ARG A 21 12.70 -6.18 14.02
CA ARG A 21 12.00 -5.00 14.56
C ARG A 21 11.86 -5.09 16.09
N ARG A 22 11.90 -3.92 16.75
CA ARG A 22 11.47 -3.76 18.14
C ARG A 22 10.16 -3.03 18.21
N TRP A 23 9.16 -3.64 18.81
CA TRP A 23 7.81 -3.08 19.00
C TRP A 23 7.23 -3.56 20.34
N ASP A 24 6.30 -2.80 20.89
CA ASP A 24 5.54 -3.22 22.09
C ASP A 24 4.43 -4.23 21.75
N ARG A 25 4.03 -4.27 20.48
CA ARG A 25 3.07 -5.23 19.92
C ARG A 25 3.29 -5.42 18.43
N PRO A 26 2.91 -6.59 17.86
CA PRO A 26 3.14 -6.86 16.45
C PRO A 26 2.35 -5.89 15.58
N ARG A 27 2.99 -5.39 14.52
CA ARG A 27 2.37 -4.47 13.52
C ARG A 27 2.12 -5.14 12.18
N VAL A 28 2.44 -6.40 12.07
CA VAL A 28 2.23 -7.26 10.89
C VAL A 28 1.79 -8.64 11.36
N ARG A 29 1.21 -9.42 10.46
CA ARG A 29 0.76 -10.79 10.73
C ARG A 29 1.22 -11.73 9.64
N PRO A 30 1.44 -13.01 9.92
CA PRO A 30 1.70 -14.03 8.92
C PRO A 30 0.60 -14.07 7.85
N GLY A 31 0.97 -14.32 6.59
CA GLY A 31 0.09 -14.28 5.44
C GLY A 31 -0.29 -12.87 4.96
N GLY A 32 0.05 -11.82 5.73
CA GLY A 32 -0.15 -10.43 5.31
C GLY A 32 0.78 -10.03 4.18
N THR A 33 0.38 -9.03 3.40
CA THR A 33 1.22 -8.46 2.34
C THR A 33 1.53 -7.00 2.62
N GLN A 34 2.67 -6.54 2.14
CA GLN A 34 3.06 -5.15 2.20
C GLN A 34 3.68 -4.72 0.87
N ARG A 35 3.28 -3.54 0.40
CA ARG A 35 3.86 -2.93 -0.79
C ARG A 35 5.08 -2.12 -0.43
N THR A 36 6.12 -2.24 -1.24
CA THR A 36 7.39 -1.53 -1.14
C THR A 36 7.71 -0.84 -2.46
N GLN A 37 8.82 -0.13 -2.51
CA GLN A 37 9.31 0.46 -3.76
C GLN A 37 9.81 -0.60 -4.76
N ALA A 38 10.24 -1.77 -4.25
CA ALA A 38 10.74 -2.88 -5.06
C ALA A 38 9.68 -3.96 -5.35
N GLY A 39 8.40 -3.66 -5.08
CA GLY A 39 7.30 -4.59 -5.31
C GLY A 39 6.50 -4.95 -4.07
N THR A 40 5.73 -6.00 -4.16
CA THR A 40 4.91 -6.53 -3.05
C THR A 40 5.67 -7.63 -2.32
N ILE A 41 5.75 -7.53 -1.02
CA ILE A 41 6.30 -8.57 -0.15
C ILE A 41 5.20 -9.28 0.63
N ARG A 42 5.42 -10.55 0.94
CA ARG A 42 4.61 -11.36 1.83
C ARG A 42 5.29 -11.47 3.19
N ILE A 43 4.50 -11.46 4.23
CA ILE A 43 4.94 -11.78 5.60
C ILE A 43 4.75 -13.29 5.79
N GLU A 44 5.82 -14.04 5.80
CA GLU A 44 5.78 -15.50 5.94
C GLU A 44 5.60 -15.93 7.39
N SER A 45 6.32 -15.27 8.28
CA SER A 45 6.28 -15.58 9.70
C SER A 45 6.48 -14.33 10.55
N VAL A 46 6.00 -14.39 11.80
CA VAL A 46 6.25 -13.36 12.82
C VAL A 46 6.58 -14.10 14.12
N THR A 47 7.84 -14.07 14.53
CA THR A 47 8.30 -14.69 15.73
C THR A 47 8.65 -13.64 16.77
N GLU A 48 7.96 -13.67 17.91
CA GLU A 48 8.20 -12.78 19.03
C GLU A 48 9.33 -13.30 19.92
N ARG A 49 10.16 -12.40 20.43
CA ARG A 49 11.25 -12.63 21.37
C ARG A 49 11.26 -11.52 22.42
N PRO A 50 11.88 -11.72 23.58
CA PRO A 50 12.07 -10.65 24.56
C PRO A 50 12.78 -9.42 23.97
N GLY A 51 12.61 -8.26 24.58
CA GLY A 51 13.23 -7.01 24.12
C GLY A 51 14.76 -7.03 24.17
N ASP A 52 15.35 -7.81 25.08
CA ASP A 52 16.79 -8.00 25.24
C ASP A 52 17.38 -9.10 24.34
N TYR A 53 16.56 -9.67 23.47
CA TYR A 53 16.98 -10.72 22.53
C TYR A 53 18.24 -10.34 21.75
N ARG A 54 19.18 -11.30 21.64
CA ARG A 54 20.41 -11.16 20.88
C ARG A 54 20.31 -11.84 19.52
N VAL A 55 20.60 -11.05 18.49
CA VAL A 55 20.57 -11.50 17.09
C VAL A 55 21.73 -12.45 16.83
N THR A 56 21.46 -13.58 16.20
CA THR A 56 22.51 -14.52 15.76
C THR A 56 23.15 -14.07 14.46
N ALA A 57 24.35 -14.56 14.15
CA ALA A 57 25.05 -14.28 12.89
C ALA A 57 24.22 -14.73 11.66
N ALA A 58 23.51 -15.86 11.76
CA ALA A 58 22.63 -16.34 10.68
C ALA A 58 21.45 -15.39 10.45
N GLN A 59 20.82 -14.89 11.53
CA GLN A 59 19.73 -13.93 11.43
C GLN A 59 20.18 -12.56 10.90
N ALA A 60 21.37 -12.12 11.30
CA ALA A 60 21.97 -10.90 10.78
C ALA A 60 22.15 -10.97 9.26
N ARG A 61 22.76 -12.06 8.75
CA ARG A 61 22.92 -12.30 7.32
C ARG A 61 21.58 -12.36 6.60
N ALA A 62 20.62 -13.12 7.12
CA ALA A 62 19.28 -13.22 6.54
C ALA A 62 18.54 -11.86 6.53
N ALA A 63 18.92 -10.92 7.38
CA ALA A 63 18.39 -9.57 7.46
C ALA A 63 19.23 -8.52 6.68
N GLY A 64 20.24 -8.96 5.92
CA GLY A 64 21.09 -8.10 5.09
C GLY A 64 22.17 -7.34 5.85
N TYR A 65 22.50 -7.77 7.08
CA TYR A 65 23.60 -7.19 7.86
C TYR A 65 24.89 -8.01 7.73
N PRO A 66 26.07 -7.37 7.73
CA PRO A 66 27.35 -8.07 7.60
C PRO A 66 27.61 -9.02 8.79
N ASP A 67 27.14 -8.65 9.97
CA ASP A 67 27.37 -9.39 11.21
C ASP A 67 26.30 -9.12 12.28
N ALA A 68 26.31 -9.94 13.34
CA ALA A 68 25.36 -9.84 14.44
C ALA A 68 25.50 -8.54 15.25
N THR A 69 26.72 -8.00 15.38
CA THR A 69 26.99 -6.77 16.13
C THR A 69 26.32 -5.57 15.44
N THR A 70 26.49 -5.46 14.13
CA THR A 70 25.87 -4.40 13.31
C THR A 70 24.34 -4.50 13.34
N ALA A 71 23.79 -5.72 13.18
CA ALA A 71 22.35 -5.96 13.29
C ALA A 71 21.79 -5.58 14.67
N GLN A 72 22.51 -5.97 15.72
CA GLN A 72 22.13 -5.66 17.10
C GLN A 72 22.16 -4.16 17.37
N ALA A 73 23.21 -3.46 16.96
CA ALA A 73 23.34 -2.03 17.14
C ALA A 73 22.19 -1.27 16.44
N GLN A 74 21.79 -1.70 15.25
CA GLN A 74 20.64 -1.11 14.54
C GLN A 74 19.32 -1.39 15.27
N LEU A 75 19.14 -2.58 15.82
CA LEU A 75 17.96 -2.98 16.58
C LEU A 75 17.87 -2.22 17.91
N ASP A 76 19.00 -1.98 18.57
CA ASP A 76 19.11 -1.31 19.88
C ASP A 76 18.86 0.21 19.82
N ARG A 77 18.83 0.80 18.62
CA ARG A 77 18.40 2.21 18.44
C ARG A 77 16.95 2.46 18.88
N ARG A 78 16.16 1.42 19.06
CA ARG A 78 14.79 1.49 19.56
C ARG A 78 14.63 0.60 20.77
N SER A 79 14.11 1.16 21.86
CA SER A 79 13.66 0.41 23.00
C SER A 79 12.19 0.05 22.83
N ALA A 80 11.85 -1.23 23.05
CA ALA A 80 10.48 -1.72 23.14
C ALA A 80 10.46 -3.08 23.85
N ALA A 81 9.28 -3.50 24.31
CA ALA A 81 9.12 -4.70 25.12
C ALA A 81 9.51 -6.00 24.39
N HIS A 82 9.38 -6.02 23.06
CA HIS A 82 9.59 -7.23 22.27
C HIS A 82 10.46 -7.00 21.04
N THR A 83 11.22 -8.02 20.68
CA THR A 83 11.92 -8.13 19.39
C THR A 83 11.11 -9.06 18.47
N TYR A 84 10.87 -8.65 17.24
CA TYR A 84 10.15 -9.43 16.23
C TYR A 84 11.10 -9.84 15.11
N LEU A 85 11.17 -11.14 14.87
CA LEU A 85 11.82 -11.76 13.73
C LEU A 85 10.72 -12.01 12.68
N ILE A 86 10.75 -11.28 11.56
CA ILE A 86 9.69 -11.28 10.56
C ILE A 86 10.25 -11.90 9.30
N GLY A 87 9.84 -13.15 9.01
CA GLY A 87 10.16 -13.81 7.75
C GLY A 87 9.40 -13.15 6.61
N VAL A 88 10.10 -12.88 5.52
CA VAL A 88 9.54 -12.16 4.35
C VAL A 88 9.98 -12.83 3.05
N SER A 89 9.12 -12.73 2.03
CA SER A 89 9.43 -13.11 0.65
C SER A 89 8.89 -12.08 -0.33
N HIS A 90 9.45 -12.04 -1.52
CA HIS A 90 8.95 -11.22 -2.62
C HIS A 90 7.82 -11.95 -3.35
N LEU A 91 6.70 -11.28 -3.56
CA LEU A 91 5.56 -11.82 -4.32
C LEU A 91 5.59 -11.45 -5.81
N GLY A 92 6.30 -10.37 -6.14
CA GLY A 92 6.35 -9.85 -7.49
C GLY A 92 6.30 -8.32 -7.54
N PRO A 93 6.38 -7.73 -8.73
CA PRO A 93 6.31 -6.29 -8.91
C PRO A 93 5.00 -5.70 -8.39
N ASP A 94 4.99 -4.41 -8.16
CA ASP A 94 3.73 -3.70 -7.87
C ASP A 94 2.98 -3.48 -9.19
N GLU A 95 2.01 -4.31 -9.48
CA GLU A 95 1.18 -4.22 -10.70
C GLU A 95 0.29 -2.97 -10.78
N ARG A 96 0.23 -2.16 -9.71
CA ARG A 96 -0.63 -0.97 -9.71
C ARG A 96 -0.26 0.10 -10.73
N PRO A 97 1.01 0.37 -11.06
CA PRO A 97 1.35 1.30 -12.13
C PRO A 97 0.83 0.83 -13.49
N GLU A 98 0.97 -0.45 -13.80
CA GLU A 98 0.49 -1.07 -15.03
C GLU A 98 -1.05 -1.07 -15.08
N LEU A 99 -1.69 -1.51 -13.98
CA LEU A 99 -3.14 -1.46 -13.84
C LEU A 99 -3.68 -0.03 -13.98
N ALA A 100 -3.00 0.97 -13.44
CA ALA A 100 -3.42 2.36 -13.52
C ALA A 100 -3.23 2.96 -14.93
N ALA A 101 -2.25 2.46 -15.67
CA ALA A 101 -1.96 2.87 -17.05
C ALA A 101 -2.90 2.21 -18.08
N ASP A 102 -3.52 1.08 -17.73
CA ASP A 102 -4.44 0.36 -18.60
C ASP A 102 -5.75 1.14 -18.78
N ASP A 103 -5.93 1.76 -19.94
CA ASP A 103 -7.12 2.51 -20.35
C ASP A 103 -7.99 1.78 -21.38
N ALA A 104 -7.56 0.61 -21.84
CA ALA A 104 -8.30 -0.26 -22.76
C ALA A 104 -9.26 -1.20 -22.01
N LEU A 105 -10.23 -0.62 -21.30
CA LEU A 105 -11.18 -1.40 -20.49
C LEU A 105 -12.15 -2.21 -21.36
N THR A 106 -12.25 -3.50 -21.08
CA THR A 106 -13.33 -4.33 -21.58
C THR A 106 -14.63 -4.09 -20.81
N ASP A 107 -15.78 -4.53 -21.35
CA ASP A 107 -17.06 -4.52 -20.63
C ASP A 107 -16.99 -5.29 -19.31
N ALA A 108 -16.23 -6.39 -19.29
CA ALA A 108 -16.00 -7.17 -18.08
C ALA A 108 -15.22 -6.38 -17.02
N ASP A 109 -14.21 -5.60 -17.41
CA ASP A 109 -13.47 -4.71 -16.52
C ASP A 109 -14.37 -3.63 -15.94
N VAL A 110 -15.16 -2.98 -16.79
CA VAL A 110 -16.13 -1.95 -16.37
C VAL A 110 -17.13 -2.54 -15.37
N ALA A 111 -17.67 -3.73 -15.66
CA ALA A 111 -18.60 -4.42 -14.75
C ALA A 111 -17.93 -4.79 -13.41
N ALA A 112 -16.71 -5.29 -13.43
CA ALA A 112 -15.97 -5.66 -12.22
C ALA A 112 -15.66 -4.43 -11.34
N ILE A 113 -15.22 -3.33 -11.95
CA ILE A 113 -14.99 -2.05 -11.26
C ILE A 113 -16.31 -1.56 -10.65
N SER A 114 -17.38 -1.50 -11.44
CA SER A 114 -18.70 -1.03 -11.01
C SER A 114 -19.24 -1.84 -9.84
N ALA A 115 -19.16 -3.17 -9.90
CA ALA A 115 -19.57 -4.06 -8.80
C ALA A 115 -18.74 -3.79 -7.52
N ARG A 116 -17.46 -3.46 -7.65
CA ARG A 116 -16.61 -3.14 -6.50
C ARG A 116 -16.96 -1.80 -5.88
N LEU A 117 -17.19 -0.78 -6.71
CA LEU A 117 -17.59 0.56 -6.28
C LEU A 117 -18.98 0.52 -5.61
N ALA A 118 -19.95 -0.17 -6.22
CA ALA A 118 -21.27 -0.34 -5.67
C ALA A 118 -21.28 -0.99 -4.28
N ARG A 119 -20.42 -1.97 -4.03
CA ARG A 119 -20.27 -2.57 -2.68
C ARG A 119 -19.76 -1.57 -1.64
N TRP A 120 -18.90 -0.63 -2.02
CA TRP A 120 -18.43 0.42 -1.11
C TRP A 120 -19.50 1.47 -0.86
N ASP A 121 -20.26 1.82 -1.90
CA ASP A 121 -21.35 2.77 -1.81
C ASP A 121 -22.52 2.22 -1.01
N ALA A 122 -22.85 0.92 -1.14
CA ALA A 122 -23.90 0.26 -0.35
C ALA A 122 -23.59 0.18 1.16
N ALA A 123 -22.31 0.17 1.55
CA ALA A 123 -21.89 0.12 2.94
C ALA A 123 -21.99 1.47 3.68
N THR A 124 -22.18 2.56 2.94
CA THR A 124 -22.24 3.95 3.45
C THR A 124 -23.06 4.80 2.49
N GLU A 125 -23.12 6.11 2.70
CA GLU A 125 -23.59 7.04 1.68
C GLU A 125 -22.75 6.90 0.39
N PRO A 126 -23.36 6.87 -0.80
CA PRO A 126 -22.66 6.77 -2.08
C PRO A 126 -21.62 7.87 -2.26
N TRP A 127 -20.37 7.48 -2.56
CA TRP A 127 -19.27 8.43 -2.61
C TRP A 127 -18.31 8.20 -3.78
N THR A 128 -18.27 6.98 -4.35
CA THR A 128 -17.17 6.57 -5.23
C THR A 128 -17.11 7.39 -6.50
N ARG A 129 -18.23 7.55 -7.20
CA ARG A 129 -18.31 8.35 -8.43
C ARG A 129 -18.00 9.82 -8.17
N ARG A 130 -18.63 10.39 -7.13
CA ARG A 130 -18.37 11.79 -6.72
C ARG A 130 -16.89 12.08 -6.47
N TYR A 131 -16.17 11.11 -5.91
CA TYR A 131 -14.73 11.26 -5.68
C TYR A 131 -13.91 11.21 -6.96
N LEU A 132 -14.25 10.32 -7.89
CA LEU A 132 -13.58 10.26 -9.20
C LEU A 132 -13.80 11.57 -9.97
N GLU A 133 -15.01 12.06 -10.06
CA GLU A 133 -15.37 13.32 -10.74
C GLU A 133 -14.69 14.52 -10.07
N MET A 134 -14.71 14.58 -8.74
CA MET A 134 -14.05 15.65 -8.00
C MET A 134 -12.54 15.67 -8.23
N ILE A 135 -11.88 14.50 -8.21
CA ILE A 135 -10.44 14.39 -8.47
C ILE A 135 -10.13 14.76 -9.92
N ALA A 136 -10.97 14.38 -10.88
CA ALA A 136 -10.85 14.76 -12.28
C ALA A 136 -10.88 16.28 -12.47
N ALA A 137 -11.80 16.94 -11.79
CA ALA A 137 -11.98 18.39 -11.87
C ALA A 137 -10.96 19.21 -11.06
N ASN A 138 -10.17 18.57 -10.19
CA ASN A 138 -9.29 19.22 -9.23
C ASN A 138 -7.95 18.48 -9.10
N GLU A 139 -7.25 18.31 -10.24
CA GLU A 139 -5.92 17.69 -10.22
C GLU A 139 -4.93 18.53 -9.39
N ALA A 140 -4.02 17.87 -8.70
CA ALA A 140 -2.96 18.45 -7.87
C ALA A 140 -3.46 19.30 -6.68
N VAL A 141 -4.74 19.24 -6.32
CA VAL A 141 -5.27 19.90 -5.11
C VAL A 141 -4.97 19.05 -3.88
N ARG A 142 -4.55 19.70 -2.79
CA ARG A 142 -4.14 19.01 -1.56
C ARG A 142 -5.30 18.24 -0.91
N ALA A 143 -4.97 17.12 -0.25
CA ALA A 143 -5.95 16.28 0.42
C ALA A 143 -6.84 17.00 1.47
N PRO A 144 -6.34 17.94 2.29
CA PRO A 144 -7.19 18.72 3.20
C PRO A 144 -8.26 19.53 2.47
N ASP A 145 -7.89 20.17 1.37
CA ASP A 145 -8.80 21.04 0.61
C ASP A 145 -9.91 20.21 -0.09
N LEU A 146 -9.55 19.04 -0.63
CA LEU A 146 -10.52 18.09 -1.19
C LEU A 146 -11.41 17.46 -0.12
N ALA A 147 -10.84 17.13 1.05
CA ALA A 147 -11.60 16.58 2.17
C ALA A 147 -12.67 17.55 2.68
N ALA A 148 -12.32 18.85 2.79
CA ALA A 148 -13.25 19.91 3.18
C ALA A 148 -14.45 20.02 2.21
N ARG A 149 -14.23 19.88 0.91
CA ARG A 149 -15.31 19.94 -0.13
C ARG A 149 -16.36 18.81 0.00
N VAL A 150 -15.98 17.71 0.64
CA VAL A 150 -16.87 16.57 0.86
C VAL A 150 -17.26 16.40 2.34
N GLY A 151 -16.92 17.37 3.19
CA GLY A 151 -17.30 17.38 4.60
C GLY A 151 -16.67 16.24 5.41
N LEU A 152 -15.43 15.83 5.08
CA LEU A 152 -14.77 14.72 5.74
C LEU A 152 -13.45 15.11 6.38
N GLU A 153 -13.13 14.39 7.47
CA GLU A 153 -11.80 14.38 8.05
C GLU A 153 -10.75 13.83 7.07
N VAL A 154 -9.58 14.48 7.02
CA VAL A 154 -8.48 14.13 6.11
C VAL A 154 -8.09 12.64 6.13
N PRO A 155 -7.97 11.97 7.30
CA PRO A 155 -7.64 10.55 7.34
C PRO A 155 -8.68 9.66 6.66
N ARG A 156 -9.98 9.98 6.81
CA ARG A 156 -11.09 9.26 6.19
C ARG A 156 -11.09 9.47 4.68
N PHE A 157 -10.92 10.71 4.23
CA PHE A 157 -10.77 11.05 2.83
C PHE A 157 -9.61 10.28 2.17
N LYS A 158 -8.40 10.34 2.76
CA LYS A 158 -7.21 9.62 2.27
C LYS A 158 -7.42 8.10 2.21
N ARG A 159 -8.22 7.52 3.11
CA ARG A 159 -8.56 6.09 3.08
C ARG A 159 -9.40 5.75 1.85
N ARG A 160 -10.42 6.55 1.55
CA ARG A 160 -11.28 6.39 0.37
C ARG A 160 -10.48 6.52 -0.94
N VAL A 161 -9.63 7.54 -1.04
CA VAL A 161 -8.76 7.70 -2.23
C VAL A 161 -7.80 6.51 -2.38
N ARG A 162 -7.25 5.97 -1.29
CA ARG A 162 -6.41 4.74 -1.34
C ARG A 162 -7.19 3.52 -1.85
N GLN A 163 -8.48 3.41 -1.55
CA GLN A 163 -9.33 2.35 -2.10
C GLN A 163 -9.46 2.48 -3.61
N LEU A 164 -9.76 3.68 -4.13
CA LEU A 164 -9.81 3.96 -5.56
C LEU A 164 -8.47 3.71 -6.25
N LYS A 165 -7.36 4.16 -5.62
CA LYS A 165 -5.99 3.87 -6.09
C LYS A 165 -5.70 2.37 -6.15
N GLY A 166 -6.26 1.58 -5.24
CA GLY A 166 -6.15 0.12 -5.25
C GLY A 166 -6.78 -0.56 -6.47
N LEU A 167 -7.74 0.10 -7.13
CA LEU A 167 -8.36 -0.34 -8.40
C LEU A 167 -7.70 0.29 -9.63
N GLY A 168 -6.60 1.02 -9.48
CA GLY A 168 -5.93 1.73 -10.56
C GLY A 168 -6.66 2.98 -11.05
N LEU A 169 -7.71 3.48 -10.35
CA LEU A 169 -8.54 4.57 -10.84
C LEU A 169 -7.95 5.96 -10.55
N THR A 170 -7.07 6.08 -9.55
CA THR A 170 -6.44 7.35 -9.17
C THR A 170 -4.95 7.19 -8.95
N LEU A 171 -4.18 8.27 -9.16
CA LEU A 171 -2.76 8.37 -8.87
C LEU A 171 -2.52 9.43 -7.80
N GLY A 172 -1.53 9.19 -6.93
CA GLY A 172 -0.98 10.23 -6.05
C GLY A 172 0.08 11.01 -6.79
N LEU A 173 0.08 12.31 -6.58
CA LEU A 173 1.13 13.24 -7.00
C LEU A 173 1.94 13.67 -5.78
N ASP A 174 3.02 14.42 -5.97
CA ASP A 174 3.76 15.05 -4.86
C ASP A 174 2.81 15.94 -4.06
N VAL A 175 1.93 16.66 -4.75
CA VAL A 175 0.81 17.38 -4.17
C VAL A 175 -0.50 16.85 -4.76
N GLY A 176 -1.38 16.34 -3.89
CA GLY A 176 -2.74 15.94 -4.30
C GLY A 176 -2.83 14.64 -5.09
N TYR A 177 -3.81 14.60 -5.97
CA TYR A 177 -4.19 13.42 -6.75
C TYR A 177 -4.58 13.80 -8.16
N ARG A 178 -4.61 12.79 -9.05
CA ARG A 178 -5.23 12.87 -10.36
C ARG A 178 -5.94 11.55 -10.70
N LEU A 179 -6.81 11.58 -11.71
CA LEU A 179 -7.29 10.32 -12.29
C LEU A 179 -6.14 9.60 -13.01
N ALA A 180 -6.10 8.30 -12.85
CA ALA A 180 -5.30 7.44 -13.70
C ALA A 180 -5.94 7.31 -15.10
N PRO A 181 -5.19 6.90 -16.15
CA PRO A 181 -5.77 6.56 -17.46
C PRO A 181 -6.96 5.60 -17.30
N ARG A 182 -6.82 4.51 -16.54
CA ARG A 182 -7.91 3.57 -16.21
C ARG A 182 -9.13 4.25 -15.58
N GLY A 183 -8.94 5.21 -14.70
CA GLY A 183 -10.04 5.95 -14.06
C GLY A 183 -10.79 6.87 -15.03
N ARG A 184 -10.07 7.47 -15.97
CA ARG A 184 -10.67 8.27 -17.03
C ARG A 184 -11.49 7.41 -18.00
N ALA A 185 -10.93 6.28 -18.44
CA ALA A 185 -11.62 5.31 -19.29
C ALA A 185 -12.89 4.78 -18.61
N TYR A 186 -12.82 4.46 -17.33
CA TYR A 186 -14.00 4.01 -16.57
C TYR A 186 -15.10 5.08 -16.49
N LEU A 187 -14.77 6.34 -16.20
CA LEU A 187 -15.76 7.41 -16.17
C LEU A 187 -16.37 7.65 -17.56
N ALA A 188 -15.57 7.59 -18.62
CA ALA A 188 -16.07 7.72 -20.00
C ALA A 188 -17.05 6.58 -20.34
N ALA A 189 -16.68 5.33 -20.07
CA ALA A 189 -17.53 4.17 -20.35
C ALA A 189 -18.85 4.20 -19.57
N THR A 190 -18.85 4.68 -18.31
CA THR A 190 -20.04 4.75 -17.48
C THR A 190 -20.81 6.07 -17.58
N GLY A 191 -20.25 7.10 -18.22
CA GLY A 191 -20.88 8.39 -18.48
C GLY A 191 -21.79 8.38 -19.72
N LEU A 192 -21.38 7.68 -20.76
CA LEU A 192 -22.12 7.58 -22.04
C LEU A 192 -23.43 6.76 -21.92
N SER A 193 -23.55 5.91 -20.91
CA SER A 193 -24.75 5.07 -20.68
C SER A 193 -25.94 5.81 -20.01
N ARG A 194 -25.86 7.11 -19.73
CA ARG A 194 -26.92 7.87 -19.05
C ARG A 194 -27.76 8.73 -19.97
N ASP A 195 -27.40 8.82 -21.24
CA ASP A 195 -28.13 9.64 -22.27
C ASP A 195 -28.91 8.79 -23.29
N SER A 196 -29.31 7.54 -22.90
CA SER A 196 -30.12 6.66 -23.77
C SER A 196 -31.43 6.29 -23.10
#